data_de343fd15e56886ba649fa59edd12f0b
#
_entry.id   de343fd15e56886ba649fa59edd12f0b
#
_cell.length_a   1.000
_cell.length_b   1.000
_cell.length_c   1.000
_cell.angle_alpha   90.00
_cell.angle_beta   90.00
_cell.angle_gamma   90.00
#
_symmetry.space_group_name_H-M   'P 1'
#
loop_
_entity.id
_entity.type
_entity.pdbx_description
1 polymer ?
#
loop_
_entity_poly.entity_id
_entity_poly.type
_entity_poly.pdbx_seq_one_letter_code
_entity_poly.pdbx_strand_id
1 'polypeptide(L)'
;MKHGKKYAEAAKLVDRATLYEPNEAIALVKKTAVAKFDETIEVHIRTGCDGRHAEQQIRGAVVLPNGTGKTVKVLVFAKGDKVNEAEAAGADYVGGDELIPKIQNDGWLDFDVVVATPDMMGVVGRLGKVVGPKGLMPNPKAGTVTMDVAKAIADIKAGKIEYRLDKTNIVHVPVGKASFTEEALQENFGALMDAIVKAKPSALKGQYLKSITLTSTMGPGVKVSVAKF
;
A
#
# COMPACT_ATOMS: atom_id res chain seq x y z
N MET A 1 21.68 -19.34 -0.49
CA MET A 1 20.58 -19.96 -1.25
C MET A 1 20.87 -19.86 -2.74
N LYS A 2 20.68 -20.92 -3.54
CA LYS A 2 20.82 -20.83 -5.00
C LYS A 2 19.51 -20.29 -5.57
N HIS A 3 19.56 -19.21 -6.32
CA HIS A 3 18.41 -18.67 -7.05
C HIS A 3 18.03 -19.56 -8.24
N GLY A 4 16.75 -19.54 -8.64
CA GLY A 4 16.28 -20.24 -9.82
C GLY A 4 16.87 -19.64 -11.11
N LYS A 5 16.90 -20.44 -12.20
CA LYS A 5 17.51 -20.02 -13.48
C LYS A 5 16.94 -18.71 -14.01
N LYS A 6 15.61 -18.55 -14.03
CA LYS A 6 14.94 -17.31 -14.50
C LYS A 6 15.36 -16.07 -13.72
N TYR A 7 15.42 -16.18 -12.38
CA TYR A 7 15.91 -15.07 -11.55
C TYR A 7 17.38 -14.73 -11.86
N ALA A 8 18.23 -15.75 -12.04
CA ALA A 8 19.63 -15.54 -12.36
C ALA A 8 19.82 -14.86 -13.72
N GLU A 9 18.97 -15.15 -14.70
CA GLU A 9 18.95 -14.47 -16.00
C GLU A 9 18.47 -13.02 -15.87
N ALA A 10 17.38 -12.78 -15.17
CA ALA A 10 16.87 -11.43 -14.91
C ALA A 10 17.89 -10.57 -14.12
N ALA A 11 18.57 -11.16 -13.14
CA ALA A 11 19.55 -10.46 -12.32
C ALA A 11 20.80 -10.03 -13.12
N LYS A 12 21.11 -10.66 -14.24
CA LYS A 12 22.21 -10.22 -15.12
C LYS A 12 21.92 -8.92 -15.87
N LEU A 13 20.63 -8.57 -16.02
CA LEU A 13 20.21 -7.33 -16.67
C LEU A 13 20.35 -6.11 -15.75
N VAL A 14 20.49 -6.33 -14.43
CA VAL A 14 20.52 -5.27 -13.42
C VAL A 14 21.93 -5.13 -12.86
N ASP A 15 22.55 -3.99 -13.08
CA ASP A 15 23.78 -3.64 -12.38
C ASP A 15 23.43 -3.13 -10.97
N ARG A 16 23.90 -3.84 -9.94
CA ARG A 16 23.63 -3.52 -8.54
C ARG A 16 24.40 -2.30 -8.02
N ALA A 17 25.44 -1.89 -8.72
CA ALA A 17 26.24 -0.72 -8.35
C ALA A 17 25.60 0.58 -8.86
N THR A 18 24.89 0.52 -9.98
CA THR A 18 24.28 1.67 -10.64
C THR A 18 23.01 2.13 -9.93
N LEU A 19 22.84 3.44 -9.80
CA LEU A 19 21.62 4.11 -9.39
C LEU A 19 20.92 4.60 -10.67
N TYR A 20 19.83 3.96 -11.02
CA TYR A 20 19.07 4.25 -12.24
C TYR A 20 18.16 5.46 -12.06
N GLU A 21 17.90 6.16 -13.14
CA GLU A 21 16.83 7.14 -13.21
C GLU A 21 15.46 6.46 -13.08
N PRO A 22 14.43 7.12 -12.51
CA PRO A 22 13.11 6.51 -12.29
C PRO A 22 12.52 5.83 -13.51
N ASN A 23 12.59 6.48 -14.68
CA ASN A 23 12.05 5.95 -15.93
C ASN A 23 12.80 4.70 -16.41
N GLU A 24 14.12 4.72 -16.33
CA GLU A 24 14.97 3.59 -16.68
C GLU A 24 14.75 2.41 -15.73
N ALA A 25 14.61 2.71 -14.44
CA ALA A 25 14.34 1.69 -13.41
C ALA A 25 13.00 1.00 -13.66
N ILE A 26 11.94 1.74 -13.98
CA ILE A 26 10.61 1.18 -14.30
C ILE A 26 10.69 0.29 -15.53
N ALA A 27 11.30 0.75 -16.62
CA ALA A 27 11.48 -0.04 -17.83
C ALA A 27 12.28 -1.33 -17.55
N LEU A 28 13.33 -1.24 -16.71
CA LEU A 28 14.17 -2.38 -16.35
C LEU A 28 13.40 -3.39 -15.46
N VAL A 29 12.62 -2.92 -14.47
CA VAL A 29 11.79 -3.78 -13.62
C VAL A 29 10.76 -4.54 -14.45
N LYS A 30 10.11 -3.91 -15.42
CA LYS A 30 9.19 -4.59 -16.36
C LYS A 30 9.88 -5.69 -17.17
N LYS A 31 11.10 -5.44 -17.66
CA LYS A 31 11.90 -6.43 -18.40
C LYS A 31 12.33 -7.61 -17.51
N THR A 32 12.47 -7.40 -16.21
CA THR A 32 12.88 -8.44 -15.25
C THR A 32 11.72 -9.18 -14.61
N ALA A 33 10.47 -8.82 -14.93
CA ALA A 33 9.26 -9.55 -14.54
C ALA A 33 9.13 -10.83 -15.40
N VAL A 34 9.55 -11.96 -14.84
CA VAL A 34 9.69 -13.22 -15.58
C VAL A 34 8.68 -14.30 -15.19
N ALA A 35 7.76 -14.00 -14.26
CA ALA A 35 6.75 -14.95 -13.84
C ALA A 35 5.66 -15.15 -14.91
N LYS A 36 4.86 -16.22 -14.74
CA LYS A 36 3.74 -16.53 -15.65
C LYS A 36 2.43 -15.81 -15.28
N PHE A 37 2.44 -15.07 -14.19
CA PHE A 37 1.32 -14.26 -13.72
C PHE A 37 1.67 -12.77 -13.83
N ASP A 38 0.68 -11.90 -13.77
CA ASP A 38 0.88 -10.46 -13.78
C ASP A 38 1.48 -10.01 -12.46
N GLU A 39 2.81 -9.83 -12.46
CA GLU A 39 3.58 -9.47 -11.27
C GLU A 39 3.21 -8.07 -10.78
N THR A 40 3.22 -7.88 -9.46
CA THR A 40 3.08 -6.56 -8.86
C THR A 40 4.44 -5.85 -8.88
N ILE A 41 4.44 -4.58 -9.28
CA ILE A 41 5.61 -3.72 -9.15
C ILE A 41 5.50 -2.96 -7.83
N GLU A 42 6.55 -3.08 -7.02
CA GLU A 42 6.62 -2.55 -5.66
C GLU A 42 7.78 -1.60 -5.50
N VAL A 43 7.59 -0.61 -4.64
CA VAL A 43 8.61 0.36 -4.23
C VAL A 43 8.99 0.12 -2.78
N HIS A 44 10.27 0.07 -2.50
CA HIS A 44 10.82 -0.05 -1.16
C HIS A 44 11.67 1.18 -0.87
N ILE A 45 11.24 2.00 0.06
CA ILE A 45 11.85 3.28 0.40
C ILE A 45 12.45 3.19 1.80
N ARG A 46 13.77 3.12 1.88
CA ARG A 46 14.49 3.20 3.16
C ARG A 46 14.62 4.65 3.58
N THR A 47 14.09 4.96 4.74
CA THR A 47 14.14 6.30 5.31
C THR A 47 15.22 6.45 6.38
N GLY A 48 15.54 7.69 6.73
CA GLY A 48 16.38 8.02 7.87
C GLY A 48 15.62 8.10 9.20
N CYS A 49 14.29 7.89 9.19
CA CYS A 49 13.46 7.92 10.39
C CYS A 49 13.78 6.73 11.31
N ASP A 50 13.55 6.90 12.59
CA ASP A 50 13.55 5.82 13.58
C ASP A 50 12.11 5.48 13.96
N GLY A 51 11.59 4.36 13.46
CA GLY A 51 10.23 3.88 13.70
C GLY A 51 9.91 3.53 15.17
N ARG A 52 10.90 3.54 16.07
CA ARG A 52 10.71 3.35 17.51
C ARG A 52 10.14 4.61 18.18
N HIS A 53 10.38 5.78 17.59
CA HIS A 53 9.88 7.06 18.07
C HIS A 53 8.56 7.40 17.38
N ALA A 54 7.51 7.64 18.17
CA ALA A 54 6.17 7.96 17.66
C ALA A 54 6.15 9.21 16.75
N GLU A 55 7.02 10.17 17.03
CA GLU A 55 7.18 11.42 16.27
C GLU A 55 7.83 11.24 14.90
N GLN A 56 8.53 10.12 14.69
CA GLN A 56 9.20 9.79 13.45
C GLN A 56 8.48 8.68 12.66
N GLN A 57 7.34 8.23 13.16
CA GLN A 57 6.52 7.26 12.47
C GLN A 57 5.83 7.88 11.26
N ILE A 58 6.12 7.33 10.08
CA ILE A 58 5.46 7.70 8.83
C ILE A 58 4.30 6.74 8.62
N ARG A 59 3.09 7.28 8.51
CA ARG A 59 1.89 6.55 8.12
C ARG A 59 0.93 7.48 7.41
N GLY A 60 0.42 7.07 6.27
CA GLY A 60 -0.53 7.85 5.49
C GLY A 60 -1.19 7.02 4.41
N ALA A 61 -1.93 7.69 3.55
CA ALA A 61 -2.52 7.09 2.37
C ALA A 61 -2.32 8.01 1.16
N VAL A 62 -2.29 7.42 -0.01
CA VAL A 62 -2.23 8.12 -1.29
C VAL A 62 -3.16 7.44 -2.29
N VAL A 63 -3.85 8.21 -3.09
CA VAL A 63 -4.64 7.70 -4.22
C VAL A 63 -3.71 7.68 -5.43
N LEU A 64 -3.52 6.50 -6.01
CA LEU A 64 -2.72 6.35 -7.22
C LEU A 64 -3.56 6.73 -8.44
N PRO A 65 -3.08 7.61 -9.34
CA PRO A 65 -3.84 8.06 -10.51
C PRO A 65 -4.35 6.91 -11.38
N ASN A 66 -3.54 5.88 -11.57
CA ASN A 66 -3.85 4.72 -12.40
C ASN A 66 -4.26 3.48 -11.59
N GLY A 67 -4.53 3.65 -10.28
CA GLY A 67 -4.87 2.54 -9.38
C GLY A 67 -3.72 1.54 -9.19
N THR A 68 -4.03 0.39 -8.56
CA THR A 68 -3.06 -0.68 -8.29
C THR A 68 -3.18 -1.87 -9.25
N GLY A 69 -4.23 -1.90 -10.10
CA GLY A 69 -4.57 -3.07 -10.94
C GLY A 69 -5.12 -4.27 -10.16
N LYS A 70 -5.49 -4.08 -8.89
CA LYS A 70 -6.16 -5.08 -8.07
C LYS A 70 -7.60 -4.66 -7.81
N THR A 71 -8.56 -5.55 -8.01
CA THR A 71 -9.94 -5.36 -7.54
C THR A 71 -9.96 -5.53 -6.03
N VAL A 72 -10.31 -4.47 -5.31
CA VAL A 72 -10.31 -4.42 -3.84
C VAL A 72 -11.71 -4.67 -3.33
N LYS A 73 -11.89 -5.66 -2.44
CA LYS A 73 -13.13 -5.90 -1.72
C LYS A 73 -13.17 -5.06 -0.45
N VAL A 74 -14.21 -4.25 -0.31
CA VAL A 74 -14.36 -3.31 0.80
C VAL A 74 -15.45 -3.79 1.76
N LEU A 75 -15.06 -3.96 3.03
CA LEU A 75 -15.98 -4.21 4.14
C LEU A 75 -16.23 -2.90 4.89
N VAL A 76 -17.48 -2.55 5.13
CA VAL A 76 -17.88 -1.34 5.85
C VAL A 76 -18.61 -1.67 7.14
N PHE A 77 -18.11 -1.13 8.26
CA PHE A 77 -18.81 -1.13 9.53
C PHE A 77 -19.54 0.20 9.71
N ALA A 78 -20.87 0.17 9.60
CA ALA A 78 -21.73 1.34 9.75
C ALA A 78 -23.04 0.99 10.43
N LYS A 79 -23.78 2.02 10.90
CA LYS A 79 -25.14 1.90 11.47
C LYS A 79 -26.09 2.89 10.83
N GLY A 80 -27.39 2.55 10.86
CA GLY A 80 -28.46 3.42 10.37
C GLY A 80 -28.32 3.79 8.91
N ASP A 81 -28.51 5.06 8.58
CA ASP A 81 -28.51 5.55 7.19
C ASP A 81 -27.18 5.37 6.48
N LYS A 82 -26.07 5.27 7.24
CA LYS A 82 -24.73 5.04 6.67
C LYS A 82 -24.56 3.66 6.04
N VAL A 83 -25.40 2.69 6.39
CA VAL A 83 -25.46 1.37 5.73
C VAL A 83 -25.90 1.54 4.28
N ASN A 84 -27.03 2.24 4.08
CA ASN A 84 -27.57 2.50 2.73
C ASN A 84 -26.59 3.34 1.87
N GLU A 85 -25.92 4.32 2.48
CA GLU A 85 -24.90 5.14 1.83
C GLU A 85 -23.71 4.29 1.37
N ALA A 86 -23.26 3.34 2.20
CA ALA A 86 -22.16 2.44 1.88
C ALA A 86 -22.53 1.46 0.76
N GLU A 87 -23.74 0.91 0.78
CA GLU A 87 -24.25 0.03 -0.28
C GLU A 87 -24.37 0.78 -1.62
N ALA A 88 -24.94 1.98 -1.59
CA ALA A 88 -25.08 2.83 -2.77
C ALA A 88 -23.70 3.24 -3.36
N ALA A 89 -22.68 3.42 -2.51
CA ALA A 89 -21.31 3.70 -2.93
C ALA A 89 -20.57 2.46 -3.47
N GLY A 90 -21.19 1.27 -3.39
CA GLY A 90 -20.66 0.04 -3.96
C GLY A 90 -19.73 -0.72 -3.00
N ALA A 91 -19.93 -0.64 -1.69
CA ALA A 91 -19.23 -1.55 -0.76
C ALA A 91 -19.59 -3.01 -1.06
N ASP A 92 -18.61 -3.90 -0.93
CA ASP A 92 -18.84 -5.32 -1.20
C ASP A 92 -19.54 -6.02 -0.02
N TYR A 93 -19.26 -5.54 1.18
CA TYR A 93 -19.88 -6.02 2.41
C TYR A 93 -20.17 -4.83 3.33
N VAL A 94 -21.38 -4.77 3.88
CA VAL A 94 -21.79 -3.75 4.85
C VAL A 94 -22.47 -4.41 6.03
N GLY A 95 -22.19 -3.95 7.24
CA GLY A 95 -22.87 -4.45 8.43
C GLY A 95 -22.35 -3.82 9.72
N GLY A 96 -22.90 -4.32 10.82
CA GLY A 96 -22.61 -3.87 12.18
C GLY A 96 -22.06 -4.97 13.08
N ASP A 97 -22.69 -5.10 14.27
CA ASP A 97 -22.28 -6.08 15.29
C ASP A 97 -22.42 -7.55 14.83
N GLU A 98 -23.29 -7.83 13.87
CA GLU A 98 -23.56 -9.16 13.33
C GLU A 98 -22.39 -9.77 12.56
N LEU A 99 -21.47 -8.92 12.05
CA LEU A 99 -20.29 -9.40 11.34
C LEU A 99 -19.17 -9.86 12.28
N ILE A 100 -19.21 -9.48 13.57
CA ILE A 100 -18.20 -9.82 14.55
C ILE A 100 -18.06 -11.34 14.73
N PRO A 101 -19.16 -12.08 15.03
CA PRO A 101 -19.09 -13.54 15.18
C PRO A 101 -18.54 -14.22 13.93
N LYS A 102 -18.96 -13.77 12.75
CA LYS A 102 -18.50 -14.31 11.47
C LYS A 102 -16.99 -14.18 11.28
N ILE A 103 -16.42 -13.02 11.64
CA ILE A 103 -14.98 -12.78 11.54
C ILE A 103 -14.22 -13.51 12.64
N GLN A 104 -14.72 -13.53 13.89
CA GLN A 104 -14.04 -14.12 15.02
C GLN A 104 -14.10 -15.65 15.04
N ASN A 105 -15.29 -16.21 14.80
CA ASN A 105 -15.54 -17.63 14.98
C ASN A 105 -15.32 -18.41 13.68
N ASP A 106 -15.77 -17.89 12.56
CA ASP A 106 -15.69 -18.55 11.27
C ASP A 106 -14.37 -18.20 10.53
N GLY A 107 -13.62 -17.23 11.04
CA GLY A 107 -12.38 -16.78 10.41
C GLY A 107 -12.58 -16.14 9.03
N TRP A 108 -13.79 -15.62 8.76
CA TRP A 108 -14.13 -15.02 7.48
C TRP A 108 -13.37 -13.70 7.28
N LEU A 109 -12.51 -13.66 6.26
CA LEU A 109 -11.65 -12.53 5.92
C LEU A 109 -11.58 -12.33 4.39
N ASP A 110 -12.70 -12.54 3.70
CA ASP A 110 -12.81 -12.36 2.24
C ASP A 110 -13.01 -10.89 1.87
N PHE A 111 -12.16 -10.02 2.41
CA PHE A 111 -12.11 -8.58 2.13
C PHE A 111 -10.66 -8.07 2.23
N ASP A 112 -10.37 -7.01 1.50
CA ASP A 112 -9.01 -6.43 1.43
C ASP A 112 -8.87 -5.16 2.28
N VAL A 113 -9.93 -4.40 2.45
CA VAL A 113 -9.94 -3.14 3.21
C VAL A 113 -11.17 -3.07 4.09
N VAL A 114 -10.98 -2.57 5.31
CA VAL A 114 -12.08 -2.29 6.25
C VAL A 114 -12.23 -0.79 6.43
N VAL A 115 -13.43 -0.29 6.22
CA VAL A 115 -13.84 1.08 6.53
C VAL A 115 -14.79 1.04 7.72
N ALA A 116 -14.68 1.98 8.63
CA ALA A 116 -15.56 2.07 9.79
C ALA A 116 -15.96 3.51 10.07
N THR A 117 -17.20 3.71 10.49
CA THR A 117 -17.61 4.97 11.11
C THR A 117 -17.02 5.08 12.52
N PRO A 118 -16.72 6.29 13.05
CA PRO A 118 -16.09 6.46 14.35
C PRO A 118 -16.86 5.81 15.50
N ASP A 119 -18.18 5.79 15.44
CA ASP A 119 -19.08 5.16 16.41
C ASP A 119 -18.95 3.62 16.43
N MET A 120 -18.58 3.01 15.29
CA MET A 120 -18.38 1.56 15.18
C MET A 120 -16.97 1.12 15.61
N MET A 121 -16.05 2.04 15.87
CA MET A 121 -14.68 1.68 16.25
C MET A 121 -14.60 0.89 17.56
N GLY A 122 -15.51 1.11 18.51
CA GLY A 122 -15.62 0.30 19.72
C GLY A 122 -15.92 -1.18 19.43
N VAL A 123 -16.75 -1.41 18.43
CA VAL A 123 -17.14 -2.74 17.93
C VAL A 123 -15.99 -3.41 17.18
N VAL A 124 -15.41 -2.67 16.22
CA VAL A 124 -14.25 -3.13 15.43
C VAL A 124 -13.03 -3.40 16.30
N GLY A 125 -12.87 -2.66 17.41
CA GLY A 125 -11.81 -2.88 18.40
C GLY A 125 -11.77 -4.31 18.96
N ARG A 126 -12.92 -4.97 19.09
CA ARG A 126 -13.02 -6.38 19.52
C ARG A 126 -12.39 -7.35 18.51
N LEU A 127 -12.34 -6.97 17.22
CA LEU A 127 -11.72 -7.72 16.15
C LEU A 127 -10.20 -7.51 16.06
N GLY A 128 -9.63 -6.60 16.86
CA GLY A 128 -8.24 -6.19 16.77
C GLY A 128 -7.23 -7.32 16.80
N LYS A 129 -7.51 -8.41 17.53
CA LYS A 129 -6.66 -9.62 17.58
C LYS A 129 -6.64 -10.42 16.27
N VAL A 130 -7.71 -10.30 15.45
CA VAL A 130 -7.87 -11.03 14.19
C VAL A 130 -7.43 -10.16 13.01
N VAL A 131 -7.99 -8.94 12.90
CA VAL A 131 -7.72 -8.04 11.75
C VAL A 131 -6.43 -7.24 11.90
N GLY A 132 -5.97 -7.01 13.14
CA GLY A 132 -4.75 -6.23 13.41
C GLY A 132 -3.48 -6.85 12.81
N PRO A 133 -3.16 -8.13 13.07
CA PRO A 133 -1.98 -8.79 12.48
C PRO A 133 -2.00 -8.87 10.97
N LYS A 134 -3.19 -8.83 10.36
CA LYS A 134 -3.37 -8.86 8.89
C LYS A 134 -3.33 -7.46 8.24
N GLY A 135 -3.17 -6.41 9.04
CA GLY A 135 -3.13 -5.03 8.52
C GLY A 135 -4.48 -4.47 8.09
N LEU A 136 -5.60 -5.15 8.44
CA LEU A 136 -6.95 -4.78 8.04
C LEU A 136 -7.65 -3.83 9.04
N MET A 137 -6.96 -3.42 10.12
CA MET A 137 -7.54 -2.56 11.14
C MET A 137 -7.73 -1.14 10.62
N PRO A 138 -8.96 -0.59 10.64
CA PRO A 138 -9.23 0.78 10.22
C PRO A 138 -8.41 1.80 11.02
N ASN A 139 -7.98 2.87 10.36
CA ASN A 139 -7.17 3.91 10.97
C ASN A 139 -7.54 5.31 10.44
N PRO A 140 -7.72 6.32 11.32
CA PRO A 140 -8.01 7.70 10.89
C PRO A 140 -6.93 8.30 9.98
N LYS A 141 -5.64 7.98 10.21
CA LYS A 141 -4.53 8.49 9.40
C LYS A 141 -4.52 7.93 7.97
N ALA A 142 -5.08 6.73 7.78
CA ALA A 142 -5.27 6.14 6.46
C ALA A 142 -6.60 6.60 5.81
N GLY A 143 -7.45 7.32 6.56
CA GLY A 143 -8.77 7.75 6.11
C GLY A 143 -9.77 6.61 5.95
N THR A 144 -9.55 5.49 6.66
CA THR A 144 -10.47 4.35 6.72
C THR A 144 -11.40 4.40 7.92
N VAL A 145 -11.23 5.39 8.81
CA VAL A 145 -12.19 5.76 9.85
C VAL A 145 -12.75 7.15 9.51
N THR A 146 -13.99 7.21 9.04
CA THR A 146 -14.60 8.45 8.56
C THR A 146 -16.12 8.41 8.65
N MET A 147 -16.74 9.59 8.74
CA MET A 147 -18.19 9.75 8.59
C MET A 147 -18.62 9.81 7.11
N ASP A 148 -17.72 10.18 6.22
CA ASP A 148 -17.95 10.21 4.77
C ASP A 148 -17.56 8.86 4.14
N VAL A 149 -18.46 7.91 4.29
CA VAL A 149 -18.23 6.51 3.88
C VAL A 149 -18.19 6.40 2.36
N ALA A 150 -19.06 7.13 1.65
CA ALA A 150 -19.14 7.09 0.19
C ALA A 150 -17.83 7.53 -0.47
N LYS A 151 -17.27 8.64 -0.01
CA LYS A 151 -15.97 9.12 -0.51
C LYS A 151 -14.84 8.14 -0.21
N ALA A 152 -14.81 7.58 1.00
CA ALA A 152 -13.78 6.61 1.37
C ALA A 152 -13.80 5.37 0.47
N ILE A 153 -15.00 4.84 0.16
CA ILE A 153 -15.18 3.70 -0.74
C ILE A 153 -14.73 4.05 -2.17
N ALA A 154 -15.14 5.23 -2.67
CA ALA A 154 -14.75 5.69 -4.00
C ALA A 154 -13.22 5.83 -4.12
N ASP A 155 -12.56 6.45 -3.15
CA ASP A 155 -11.11 6.58 -3.09
C ASP A 155 -10.41 5.22 -3.08
N ILE A 156 -10.88 4.27 -2.25
CA ILE A 156 -10.31 2.92 -2.15
C ILE A 156 -10.44 2.18 -3.48
N LYS A 157 -11.60 2.25 -4.12
CA LYS A 157 -11.84 1.63 -5.43
C LYS A 157 -11.09 2.32 -6.56
N ALA A 158 -10.80 3.62 -6.43
CA ALA A 158 -9.92 4.37 -7.33
C ALA A 158 -8.43 4.02 -7.19
N GLY A 159 -8.05 3.25 -6.15
CA GLY A 159 -6.67 2.82 -5.95
C GLY A 159 -5.94 3.53 -4.81
N LYS A 160 -6.67 3.92 -3.77
CA LYS A 160 -6.06 4.41 -2.53
C LYS A 160 -5.30 3.31 -1.84
N ILE A 161 -4.03 3.57 -1.57
CA ILE A 161 -3.13 2.67 -0.85
C ILE A 161 -2.69 3.30 0.46
N GLU A 162 -2.51 2.48 1.48
CA GLU A 162 -1.91 2.88 2.74
C GLU A 162 -0.41 2.60 2.71
N TYR A 163 0.39 3.53 3.24
CA TYR A 163 1.81 3.31 3.48
C TYR A 163 2.14 3.50 4.95
N ARG A 164 3.05 2.66 5.44
CA ARG A 164 3.49 2.67 6.82
C ARG A 164 4.97 2.32 6.91
N LEU A 165 5.69 3.03 7.80
CA LEU A 165 7.07 2.69 8.15
C LEU A 165 7.10 1.39 8.94
N ASP A 166 7.93 0.44 8.53
CA ASP A 166 8.17 -0.81 9.23
C ASP A 166 9.22 -0.68 10.36
N LYS A 167 9.50 -1.76 11.04
CA LYS A 167 10.51 -1.82 12.13
C LYS A 167 11.94 -1.63 11.65
N THR A 168 12.20 -1.80 10.35
CA THR A 168 13.50 -1.65 9.71
C THR A 168 13.67 -0.28 9.05
N ASN A 169 12.71 0.61 9.27
CA ASN A 169 12.65 1.98 8.73
C ASN A 169 12.50 2.01 7.21
N ILE A 170 11.77 1.04 6.67
CA ILE A 170 11.44 0.94 5.25
C ILE A 170 9.93 1.07 5.06
N VAL A 171 9.53 1.75 4.00
CA VAL A 171 8.16 1.82 3.51
C VAL A 171 8.07 0.91 2.29
N HIS A 172 7.12 -0.03 2.29
CA HIS A 172 6.86 -0.99 1.22
C HIS A 172 5.49 -0.71 0.62
N VAL A 173 5.42 -0.41 -0.68
CA VAL A 173 4.18 0.01 -1.35
C VAL A 173 4.10 -0.55 -2.75
N PRO A 174 2.97 -1.15 -3.17
CA PRO A 174 2.72 -1.51 -4.56
C PRO A 174 2.39 -0.25 -5.37
N VAL A 175 2.92 -0.14 -6.58
CA VAL A 175 2.66 0.99 -7.50
C VAL A 175 1.89 0.59 -8.74
N GLY A 176 1.69 -0.70 -8.99
CA GLY A 176 0.91 -1.19 -10.12
C GLY A 176 1.28 -2.63 -10.50
N LYS A 177 0.87 -3.01 -11.69
CA LYS A 177 1.13 -4.34 -12.27
C LYS A 177 2.15 -4.24 -13.41
N ALA A 178 2.84 -5.34 -13.68
CA ALA A 178 3.78 -5.43 -14.80
C ALA A 178 3.09 -5.21 -16.16
N SER A 179 1.78 -5.47 -16.23
CA SER A 179 0.94 -5.20 -17.41
C SER A 179 0.67 -3.71 -17.67
N PHE A 180 0.86 -2.83 -16.67
CA PHE A 180 0.67 -1.39 -16.84
C PHE A 180 1.68 -0.81 -17.83
N THR A 181 1.30 0.32 -18.47
CA THR A 181 2.25 1.08 -19.30
C THR A 181 3.35 1.70 -18.44
N GLU A 182 4.47 2.06 -19.05
CA GLU A 182 5.56 2.71 -18.31
C GLU A 182 5.13 4.08 -17.78
N GLU A 183 4.33 4.82 -18.57
CA GLU A 183 3.79 6.12 -18.19
C GLU A 183 2.89 6.01 -16.95
N ALA A 184 1.96 5.04 -16.93
CA ALA A 184 1.07 4.83 -15.79
C ALA A 184 1.83 4.48 -14.50
N LEU A 185 2.90 3.68 -14.62
CA LEU A 185 3.76 3.37 -13.49
C LEU A 185 4.59 4.57 -13.02
N GLN A 186 5.02 5.43 -13.95
CA GLN A 186 5.74 6.68 -13.63
C GLN A 186 4.84 7.66 -12.88
N GLU A 187 3.61 7.86 -13.35
CA GLU A 187 2.63 8.71 -12.68
C GLU A 187 2.31 8.21 -11.27
N ASN A 188 2.06 6.89 -11.11
CA ASN A 188 1.82 6.29 -9.82
C ASN A 188 3.04 6.43 -8.88
N PHE A 189 4.23 6.18 -9.41
CA PHE A 189 5.48 6.33 -8.66
C PHE A 189 5.70 7.79 -8.24
N GLY A 190 5.47 8.75 -9.14
CA GLY A 190 5.56 10.19 -8.85
C GLY A 190 4.61 10.61 -7.74
N ALA A 191 3.32 10.24 -7.84
CA ALA A 191 2.30 10.54 -6.83
C ALA A 191 2.67 9.95 -5.45
N LEU A 192 3.20 8.72 -5.43
CA LEU A 192 3.68 8.10 -4.19
C LEU A 192 4.87 8.86 -3.61
N MET A 193 5.87 9.21 -4.43
CA MET A 193 7.07 9.90 -3.95
C MET A 193 6.73 11.28 -3.40
N ASP A 194 5.84 12.03 -4.06
CA ASP A 194 5.35 13.32 -3.57
C ASP A 194 4.68 13.20 -2.20
N ALA A 195 3.84 12.17 -2.03
CA ALA A 195 3.19 11.92 -0.75
C ALA A 195 4.20 11.57 0.36
N ILE A 196 5.20 10.73 0.06
CA ILE A 196 6.25 10.35 1.00
C ILE A 196 7.12 11.55 1.38
N VAL A 197 7.53 12.38 0.41
CA VAL A 197 8.35 13.58 0.67
C VAL A 197 7.59 14.57 1.55
N LYS A 198 6.29 14.80 1.27
CA LYS A 198 5.42 15.65 2.10
C LYS A 198 5.21 15.10 3.52
N ALA A 199 5.28 13.78 3.69
CA ALA A 199 5.13 13.13 5.00
C ALA A 199 6.40 13.15 5.86
N LYS A 200 7.47 13.85 5.45
CA LYS A 200 8.71 13.97 6.22
C LYS A 200 8.44 14.54 7.61
N PRO A 201 8.79 13.81 8.69
CA PRO A 201 8.62 14.30 10.06
C PRO A 201 9.53 15.50 10.33
N SER A 202 8.99 16.54 11.00
CA SER A 202 9.77 17.72 11.40
C SER A 202 10.87 17.39 12.40
N ALA A 203 10.68 16.35 13.22
CA ALA A 203 11.65 15.89 14.20
C ALA A 203 12.86 15.18 13.57
N LEU A 204 12.84 14.88 12.29
CA LEU A 204 13.93 14.19 11.61
C LEU A 204 15.09 15.15 11.34
N LYS A 205 16.25 14.81 11.92
CA LYS A 205 17.53 15.47 11.63
C LYS A 205 18.31 14.60 10.62
N GLY A 206 18.80 15.23 9.54
CA GLY A 206 19.62 14.57 8.52
C GLY A 206 18.85 14.09 7.29
N GLN A 207 19.44 13.12 6.58
CA GLN A 207 18.90 12.63 5.31
C GLN A 207 17.62 11.82 5.51
N TYR A 208 16.56 12.23 4.83
CA TYR A 208 15.25 11.57 4.89
C TYR A 208 15.19 10.30 4.04
N LEU A 209 15.46 10.42 2.76
CA LEU A 209 15.47 9.28 1.83
C LEU A 209 16.88 8.71 1.74
N LYS A 210 17.11 7.49 2.20
CA LYS A 210 18.41 6.81 2.15
C LYS A 210 18.60 5.99 0.90
N SER A 211 17.57 5.24 0.50
CA SER A 211 17.59 4.46 -0.74
C SER A 211 16.17 4.16 -1.20
N ILE A 212 16.00 4.08 -2.50
CA ILE A 212 14.75 3.68 -3.16
C ILE A 212 15.07 2.48 -4.03
N THR A 213 14.24 1.45 -3.98
CA THR A 213 14.39 0.25 -4.80
C THR A 213 13.04 -0.12 -5.40
N LEU A 214 13.01 -0.32 -6.69
CA LEU A 214 11.87 -0.87 -7.42
C LEU A 214 12.09 -2.36 -7.66
N THR A 215 11.06 -3.16 -7.55
CA THR A 215 11.11 -4.60 -7.85
C THR A 215 9.78 -5.10 -8.37
N SER A 216 9.81 -6.17 -9.15
CA SER A 216 8.63 -6.99 -9.41
C SER A 216 8.57 -8.14 -8.40
N THR A 217 7.41 -8.79 -8.25
CA THR A 217 7.16 -9.83 -7.23
C THR A 217 8.24 -10.90 -7.19
N MET A 218 8.74 -11.35 -8.35
CA MET A 218 9.74 -12.41 -8.47
C MET A 218 11.06 -11.93 -9.06
N GLY A 219 11.20 -10.63 -9.34
CA GLY A 219 12.36 -10.03 -9.98
C GLY A 219 13.45 -9.55 -9.01
N PRO A 220 14.60 -9.15 -9.54
CA PRO A 220 15.65 -8.49 -8.78
C PRO A 220 15.27 -7.04 -8.45
N GLY A 221 15.78 -6.52 -7.33
CA GLY A 221 15.61 -5.12 -6.96
C GLY A 221 16.51 -4.20 -7.81
N VAL A 222 15.91 -3.15 -8.35
CA VAL A 222 16.57 -2.08 -9.14
C VAL A 222 16.65 -0.83 -8.29
N LYS A 223 17.86 -0.33 -8.05
CA LYS A 223 18.06 0.88 -7.23
C LYS A 223 17.76 2.14 -8.02
N VAL A 224 17.01 3.04 -7.42
CA VAL A 224 16.64 4.33 -8.02
C VAL A 224 17.45 5.45 -7.38
N SER A 225 17.88 6.42 -8.18
CA SER A 225 18.55 7.63 -7.70
C SER A 225 17.62 8.45 -6.80
N VAL A 226 18.08 8.81 -5.61
CA VAL A 226 17.36 9.66 -4.66
C VAL A 226 17.57 11.16 -4.91
N ALA A 227 18.45 11.52 -5.83
CA ALA A 227 18.86 12.91 -6.07
C ALA A 227 17.74 13.81 -6.64
N LYS A 228 16.66 13.21 -7.14
CA LYS A 228 15.50 13.92 -7.71
C LYS A 228 14.37 14.20 -6.71
N PHE A 229 14.47 13.71 -5.50
CA PHE A 229 13.48 13.81 -4.44
C PHE A 229 14.09 14.46 -3.19
#